data_1412f17a21e5907d2c4c2d435b7cc172
#
_entry.id   1412f17a21e5907d2c4c2d435b7cc172
#
_cell.length_a   1.000
_cell.length_b   1.000
_cell.length_c   1.000
_cell.angle_alpha   90.00
_cell.angle_beta   90.00
_cell.angle_gamma   90.00
#
_symmetry.space_group_name_H-M   'P 1'
#
loop_
_entity.id
_entity.type
_entity.pdbx_description
1 polymer ?
#
loop_
_entity_poly.entity_id
_entity_poly.type
_entity_poly.pdbx_seq_one_letter_code
_entity_poly.pdbx_strand_id
1 'polypeptide(L)'
;MRYVGITFRGGTNPNFNNLEAWVTKNPYAQAGLYGQCTWFAWGRFYELYGYDPGFSGDGSSCVKELIVAHPDKFERSSSPKAGAVLSAIGHNHVGIVIAVKDNTITVQEGNLDGVTNTFQDAKKDWQTKSYTLDQLRSIYGGVVFANPK
;
A
#
# COMPACT_ATOMS: atom_id res chain seq x y z
N MET A 1 11.20 -24.25 0.61
CA MET A 1 10.35 -23.09 0.92
C MET A 1 9.84 -22.45 -0.34
N ARG A 2 8.58 -22.19 -0.37
CA ARG A 2 7.92 -21.68 -1.56
C ARG A 2 7.56 -20.21 -1.37
N TYR A 3 7.93 -19.39 -2.37
CA TYR A 3 7.50 -18.00 -2.42
C TYR A 3 5.98 -17.97 -2.68
N VAL A 4 5.24 -17.30 -1.81
CA VAL A 4 3.79 -17.17 -1.94
C VAL A 4 3.48 -15.71 -2.27
N GLY A 5 3.11 -15.49 -3.52
CA GLY A 5 2.63 -14.21 -4.00
C GLY A 5 1.42 -14.45 -4.87
N ILE A 6 0.70 -13.41 -5.20
CA ILE A 6 -0.37 -13.48 -6.17
C ILE A 6 0.04 -12.71 -7.42
N THR A 7 -0.50 -13.14 -8.56
CA THR A 7 -0.29 -12.43 -9.81
C THR A 7 -1.39 -11.39 -9.95
N PHE A 8 -0.99 -10.13 -9.92
CA PHE A 8 -1.92 -9.03 -10.10
C PHE A 8 -1.88 -8.53 -11.54
N ARG A 9 -2.96 -7.91 -11.97
CA ARG A 9 -3.06 -7.31 -13.30
C ARG A 9 -1.96 -6.26 -13.56
N GLY A 10 -1.49 -5.58 -12.53
CA GLY A 10 -0.46 -4.54 -12.61
C GLY A 10 0.98 -5.05 -12.53
N GLY A 11 1.19 -6.38 -12.44
CA GLY A 11 2.53 -6.95 -12.29
C GLY A 11 3.16 -6.66 -10.94
N THR A 12 4.48 -6.88 -10.83
CA THR A 12 5.22 -6.76 -9.56
C THR A 12 5.83 -5.38 -9.32
N ASN A 13 5.91 -4.54 -10.35
CA ASN A 13 6.49 -3.19 -10.24
C ASN A 13 5.48 -2.13 -10.65
N PRO A 14 5.52 -0.95 -10.00
CA PRO A 14 4.66 0.16 -10.41
C PRO A 14 4.92 0.56 -11.87
N ASN A 15 3.86 0.91 -12.58
CA ASN A 15 3.94 1.51 -13.90
C ASN A 15 3.44 2.97 -13.81
N PHE A 16 4.37 3.90 -13.67
CA PHE A 16 4.03 5.31 -13.50
C PHE A 16 3.50 5.97 -14.78
N ASN A 17 3.48 5.25 -15.91
CA ASN A 17 2.81 5.71 -17.13
C ASN A 17 1.29 5.49 -17.06
N ASN A 18 0.81 4.73 -16.08
CA ASN A 18 -0.63 4.59 -15.82
C ASN A 18 -1.14 5.83 -15.09
N LEU A 19 -1.46 6.87 -15.85
CA LEU A 19 -1.82 8.18 -15.29
C LEU A 19 -3.14 8.17 -14.51
N GLU A 20 -4.04 7.22 -14.79
CA GLU A 20 -5.25 7.08 -13.97
C GLU A 20 -4.90 6.75 -12.52
N ALA A 21 -3.97 5.82 -12.32
CA ALA A 21 -3.54 5.38 -10.99
C ALA A 21 -2.76 6.45 -10.24
N TRP A 22 -1.91 7.19 -10.94
CA TRP A 22 -0.90 8.04 -10.30
C TRP A 22 -1.23 9.53 -10.35
N VAL A 23 -2.17 9.94 -11.20
CA VAL A 23 -2.53 11.35 -11.38
C VAL A 23 -4.03 11.56 -11.37
N THR A 24 -4.74 11.12 -12.43
CA THR A 24 -6.07 11.62 -12.73
C THR A 24 -7.16 11.13 -11.76
N LYS A 25 -7.06 9.88 -11.30
CA LYS A 25 -8.03 9.31 -10.36
C LYS A 25 -7.52 9.27 -8.92
N ASN A 26 -6.25 9.57 -8.71
CA ASN A 26 -5.62 9.49 -7.40
C ASN A 26 -5.97 10.74 -6.56
N PRO A 27 -6.72 10.61 -5.47
CA PRO A 27 -7.17 11.77 -4.68
C PRO A 27 -6.01 12.52 -4.03
N TYR A 28 -4.93 11.84 -3.71
CA TYR A 28 -3.74 12.49 -3.13
C TYR A 28 -3.00 13.32 -4.18
N ALA A 29 -2.91 12.82 -5.42
CA ALA A 29 -2.34 13.58 -6.53
C ALA A 29 -3.16 14.83 -6.81
N GLN A 30 -4.50 14.71 -6.79
CA GLN A 30 -5.40 15.84 -7.00
C GLN A 30 -5.29 16.90 -5.90
N ALA A 31 -4.85 16.49 -4.71
CA ALA A 31 -4.59 17.39 -3.58
C ALA A 31 -3.15 17.92 -3.57
N GLY A 32 -2.33 17.58 -4.56
CA GLY A 32 -0.93 18.01 -4.64
C GLY A 32 0.02 17.27 -3.71
N LEU A 33 -0.34 16.06 -3.28
CA LEU A 33 0.40 15.29 -2.27
C LEU A 33 1.23 14.17 -2.89
N TYR A 34 1.89 14.43 -4.00
CA TYR A 34 2.80 13.48 -4.63
C TYR A 34 3.91 13.06 -3.68
N GLY A 35 4.25 11.78 -3.68
CA GLY A 35 5.35 11.24 -2.90
C GLY A 35 4.99 10.82 -1.50
N GLN A 36 3.76 11.07 -1.04
CA GLN A 36 3.31 10.54 0.25
C GLN A 36 3.07 9.02 0.18
N CYS A 37 3.16 8.35 1.33
CA CYS A 37 2.89 6.91 1.41
C CYS A 37 1.48 6.57 0.93
N THR A 38 0.52 7.43 1.21
CA THR A 38 -0.89 7.30 0.78
C THR A 38 -1.05 7.42 -0.72
N TRP A 39 -0.36 8.38 -1.35
CA TRP A 39 -0.36 8.52 -2.79
C TRP A 39 0.16 7.24 -3.47
N PHE A 40 1.26 6.70 -2.96
CA PHE A 40 1.86 5.48 -3.51
C PHE A 40 0.93 4.28 -3.32
N ALA A 41 0.40 4.09 -2.12
CA ALA A 41 -0.47 2.95 -1.82
C ALA A 41 -1.74 2.99 -2.66
N TRP A 42 -2.35 4.16 -2.82
CA TRP A 42 -3.55 4.31 -3.66
C TRP A 42 -3.27 3.93 -5.12
N GLY A 43 -2.20 4.48 -5.68
CA GLY A 43 -1.83 4.22 -7.07
C GLY A 43 -1.49 2.76 -7.30
N ARG A 44 -0.74 2.16 -6.38
CA ARG A 44 -0.37 0.75 -6.49
C ARG A 44 -1.58 -0.16 -6.35
N PHE A 45 -2.49 0.14 -5.42
CA PHE A 45 -3.74 -0.59 -5.28
C PHE A 45 -4.55 -0.55 -6.58
N TYR A 46 -4.69 0.63 -7.15
CA TYR A 46 -5.44 0.79 -8.40
C TYR A 46 -4.85 -0.05 -9.53
N GLU A 47 -3.52 -0.08 -9.64
CA GLU A 47 -2.87 -0.91 -10.65
C GLU A 47 -3.13 -2.41 -10.42
N LEU A 48 -3.04 -2.84 -9.16
CA LEU A 48 -3.13 -4.27 -8.83
C LEU A 48 -4.56 -4.79 -8.92
N TYR A 49 -5.53 -4.01 -8.52
CA TYR A 49 -6.94 -4.43 -8.41
C TYR A 49 -7.84 -3.86 -9.50
N GLY A 50 -7.49 -2.72 -10.08
CA GLY A 50 -8.25 -2.11 -11.17
C GLY A 50 -9.45 -1.28 -10.74
N TYR A 51 -9.56 -0.95 -9.45
CA TYR A 51 -10.64 -0.08 -8.95
C TYR A 51 -10.14 0.77 -7.77
N ASP A 52 -10.93 1.81 -7.46
CA ASP A 52 -10.67 2.72 -6.35
C ASP A 52 -10.75 1.97 -5.00
N PRO A 53 -9.70 2.02 -4.17
CA PRO A 53 -9.74 1.37 -2.85
C PRO A 53 -10.74 2.00 -1.88
N GLY A 54 -11.15 3.25 -2.12
CA GLY A 54 -12.09 3.96 -1.26
C GLY A 54 -11.43 4.69 -0.09
N PHE A 55 -10.09 4.62 0.07
CA PHE A 55 -9.43 5.43 1.08
C PHE A 55 -8.93 6.76 0.52
N SER A 56 -9.01 7.79 1.33
CA SER A 56 -8.53 9.13 0.98
C SER A 56 -7.96 9.88 2.19
N GLY A 57 -7.95 9.23 3.35
CA GLY A 57 -7.44 9.78 4.60
C GLY A 57 -5.98 9.44 4.86
N ASP A 58 -5.60 9.53 6.12
CA ASP A 58 -4.24 9.25 6.56
C ASP A 58 -3.87 7.78 6.41
N GLY A 59 -2.55 7.49 6.38
CA GLY A 59 -2.06 6.13 6.25
C GLY A 59 -2.59 5.19 7.32
N SER A 60 -2.69 5.65 8.56
CA SER A 60 -3.23 4.87 9.68
C SER A 60 -4.72 4.52 9.53
N SER A 61 -5.46 5.21 8.67
CA SER A 61 -6.89 5.01 8.43
C SER A 61 -7.20 4.21 7.17
N CYS A 62 -6.23 3.97 6.30
CA CYS A 62 -6.46 3.39 4.98
C CYS A 62 -7.08 1.99 5.04
N VAL A 63 -6.62 1.13 5.94
CA VAL A 63 -7.20 -0.22 6.11
C VAL A 63 -8.67 -0.12 6.48
N LYS A 64 -9.01 0.71 7.45
CA LYS A 64 -10.39 0.90 7.87
C LYS A 64 -11.26 1.42 6.73
N GLU A 65 -10.79 2.44 6.00
CA GLU A 65 -11.54 3.04 4.91
C GLU A 65 -11.75 2.05 3.76
N LEU A 66 -10.73 1.26 3.43
CA LEU A 66 -10.83 0.22 2.40
C LEU A 66 -11.93 -0.80 2.75
N ILE A 67 -11.93 -1.30 3.99
CA ILE A 67 -12.92 -2.30 4.42
C ILE A 67 -14.33 -1.72 4.45
N VAL A 68 -14.49 -0.47 4.84
CA VAL A 68 -15.79 0.20 4.79
C VAL A 68 -16.30 0.32 3.34
N ALA A 69 -15.39 0.63 2.40
CA ALA A 69 -15.75 0.76 0.98
C ALA A 69 -16.03 -0.59 0.30
N HIS A 70 -15.28 -1.64 0.69
CA HIS A 70 -15.33 -2.94 0.02
C HIS A 70 -15.41 -4.09 1.04
N PRO A 71 -16.48 -4.14 1.87
CA PRO A 71 -16.55 -5.13 2.95
C PRO A 71 -16.71 -6.57 2.46
N ASP A 72 -17.16 -6.77 1.23
CA ASP A 72 -17.28 -8.07 0.59
C ASP A 72 -15.97 -8.58 0.00
N LYS A 73 -14.97 -7.73 -0.15
CA LYS A 73 -13.70 -8.06 -0.82
C LYS A 73 -12.50 -8.09 0.12
N PHE A 74 -12.57 -7.39 1.23
CA PHE A 74 -11.46 -7.27 2.18
C PHE A 74 -11.94 -7.50 3.59
N GLU A 75 -11.05 -8.05 4.42
CA GLU A 75 -11.30 -8.25 5.84
C GLU A 75 -10.08 -7.84 6.67
N ARG A 76 -10.34 -7.36 7.87
CA ARG A 76 -9.30 -6.94 8.81
C ARG A 76 -8.60 -8.15 9.39
N SER A 77 -7.26 -8.09 9.50
CA SER A 77 -6.47 -9.14 10.12
C SER A 77 -5.22 -8.57 10.80
N SER A 78 -4.72 -9.31 11.78
CA SER A 78 -3.44 -9.02 12.42
C SER A 78 -2.25 -9.65 11.69
N SER A 79 -2.51 -10.53 10.72
CA SER A 79 -1.48 -11.16 9.89
C SER A 79 -1.83 -11.01 8.41
N PRO A 80 -0.84 -10.80 7.53
CA PRO A 80 -1.12 -10.44 6.15
C PRO A 80 -1.29 -11.64 5.23
N LYS A 81 -2.04 -11.40 4.15
CA LYS A 81 -1.99 -12.20 2.93
C LYS A 81 -1.37 -11.36 1.82
N ALA A 82 -0.86 -12.01 0.78
CA ALA A 82 -0.45 -11.30 -0.42
C ALA A 82 -1.63 -10.50 -1.00
N GLY A 83 -1.39 -9.26 -1.36
CA GLY A 83 -2.43 -8.34 -1.82
C GLY A 83 -3.00 -7.44 -0.72
N ALA A 84 -2.61 -7.62 0.53
CA ALA A 84 -3.12 -6.82 1.62
C ALA A 84 -2.66 -5.37 1.56
N VAL A 85 -3.49 -4.49 2.09
CA VAL A 85 -3.07 -3.13 2.47
C VAL A 85 -2.67 -3.16 3.93
N LEU A 86 -1.54 -2.55 4.25
CA LEU A 86 -1.00 -2.42 5.60
C LEU A 86 -1.19 -0.99 6.08
N SER A 87 -1.77 -0.81 7.27
CA SER A 87 -1.76 0.47 7.98
C SER A 87 -0.96 0.35 9.26
N ALA A 88 -0.05 1.29 9.49
CA ALA A 88 0.67 1.41 10.74
C ALA A 88 -0.21 2.14 11.76
N ILE A 89 -0.32 1.59 12.95
CA ILE A 89 -1.18 2.14 14.00
C ILE A 89 -0.45 3.21 14.81
N GLY A 90 0.82 2.95 15.14
CA GLY A 90 1.64 3.85 15.93
C GLY A 90 2.30 4.97 15.13
N HIS A 91 2.34 4.85 13.81
CA HIS A 91 2.88 5.82 12.88
C HIS A 91 1.91 6.00 11.73
N ASN A 92 1.85 7.16 11.15
CA ASN A 92 0.89 7.45 10.08
C ASN A 92 1.44 6.95 8.73
N HIS A 93 1.37 5.64 8.50
CA HIS A 93 1.96 4.99 7.33
C HIS A 93 1.03 3.95 6.72
N VAL A 94 1.17 3.72 5.42
CA VAL A 94 0.43 2.71 4.66
C VAL A 94 1.36 2.09 3.61
N GLY A 95 1.18 0.81 3.35
CA GLY A 95 1.93 0.09 2.32
C GLY A 95 1.09 -1.01 1.70
N ILE A 96 1.63 -1.62 0.65
CA ILE A 96 0.97 -2.73 -0.05
C ILE A 96 1.81 -3.98 0.13
N VAL A 97 1.18 -5.06 0.60
CA VAL A 97 1.84 -6.38 0.72
C VAL A 97 1.72 -7.08 -0.61
N ILE A 98 2.84 -7.27 -1.29
CA ILE A 98 2.84 -7.93 -2.61
C ILE A 98 3.13 -9.43 -2.53
N ALA A 99 3.71 -9.90 -1.43
CA ALA A 99 4.01 -11.31 -1.27
C ALA A 99 4.17 -11.66 0.21
N VAL A 100 3.83 -12.89 0.55
CA VAL A 100 4.10 -13.48 1.85
C VAL A 100 4.70 -14.85 1.61
N LYS A 101 5.88 -15.10 2.20
CA LYS A 101 6.57 -16.37 2.09
C LYS A 101 7.04 -16.77 3.48
N ASP A 102 6.43 -17.79 4.04
CA ASP A 102 6.68 -18.21 5.42
C ASP A 102 6.54 -17.03 6.38
N ASN A 103 7.63 -16.60 7.01
CA ASN A 103 7.63 -15.48 7.94
C ASN A 103 8.11 -14.16 7.30
N THR A 104 8.27 -14.14 5.99
CA THR A 104 8.76 -12.97 5.26
C THR A 104 7.62 -12.28 4.52
N ILE A 105 7.44 -11.00 4.81
CA ILE A 105 6.40 -10.15 4.24
C ILE A 105 7.08 -9.12 3.35
N THR A 106 6.75 -9.13 2.07
CA THR A 106 7.32 -8.19 1.10
C THR A 106 6.34 -7.06 0.86
N VAL A 107 6.77 -5.84 1.17
CA VAL A 107 5.93 -4.63 1.14
C VAL A 107 6.47 -3.65 0.11
N GLN A 108 5.56 -3.02 -0.62
CA GLN A 108 5.86 -1.85 -1.43
C GLN A 108 5.33 -0.61 -0.73
N GLU A 109 6.16 0.40 -0.61
CA GLU A 109 5.85 1.61 0.16
C GLU A 109 6.57 2.82 -0.40
N GLY A 110 5.94 3.98 -0.28
CA GLY A 110 6.48 5.26 -0.71
C GLY A 110 6.85 6.17 0.45
N ASN A 111 7.28 7.38 0.12
CA ASN A 111 7.63 8.43 1.08
C ASN A 111 8.81 8.07 1.99
N LEU A 112 9.90 7.64 1.36
CA LEU A 112 11.09 7.22 2.10
C LEU A 112 11.82 8.40 2.74
N ASP A 113 11.75 9.58 2.13
CA ASP A 113 12.41 10.80 2.60
C ASP A 113 11.52 11.69 3.51
N GLY A 114 10.25 11.33 3.67
CA GLY A 114 9.32 12.09 4.51
C GLY A 114 8.87 13.44 3.94
N VAL A 115 9.13 13.70 2.67
CA VAL A 115 8.85 14.98 2.03
C VAL A 115 7.84 14.81 0.90
N THR A 116 6.87 15.74 0.78
CA THR A 116 5.95 15.78 -0.37
C THR A 116 6.73 16.27 -1.59
N ASN A 117 6.68 15.50 -2.67
CA ASN A 117 7.50 15.70 -3.85
C ASN A 117 6.66 16.12 -5.06
N THR A 118 7.35 16.44 -6.15
CA THR A 118 6.74 16.47 -7.48
C THR A 118 6.48 15.05 -7.95
N PHE A 119 5.66 14.88 -8.97
CA PHE A 119 5.45 13.54 -9.56
C PHE A 119 6.78 12.93 -10.02
N GLN A 120 7.68 13.73 -10.60
CA GLN A 120 8.97 13.22 -11.06
C GLN A 120 9.83 12.68 -9.93
N ASP A 121 9.88 13.37 -8.80
CA ASP A 121 10.62 12.92 -7.62
C ASP A 121 9.93 11.72 -6.96
N ALA A 122 8.61 11.76 -6.89
CA ALA A 122 7.81 10.71 -6.26
C ALA A 122 7.99 9.34 -6.94
N LYS A 123 8.22 9.32 -8.25
CA LYS A 123 8.50 8.08 -9.00
C LYS A 123 9.74 7.34 -8.51
N LYS A 124 10.62 8.02 -7.81
CA LYS A 124 11.89 7.47 -7.32
C LYS A 124 11.88 7.24 -5.81
N ASP A 125 10.86 7.74 -5.11
CA ASP A 125 10.79 7.74 -3.65
C ASP A 125 9.88 6.63 -3.13
N TRP A 126 10.20 5.41 -3.52
CA TRP A 126 9.49 4.20 -3.10
C TRP A 126 10.46 3.02 -3.05
N GLN A 127 10.04 1.96 -2.36
CA GLN A 127 10.85 0.75 -2.25
C GLN A 127 9.99 -0.50 -2.20
N THR A 128 10.62 -1.62 -2.52
CA THR A 128 10.16 -2.96 -2.19
C THR A 128 11.08 -3.50 -1.12
N LYS A 129 10.53 -3.86 0.04
CA LYS A 129 11.33 -4.32 1.17
C LYS A 129 10.65 -5.47 1.89
N SER A 130 11.47 -6.40 2.38
CA SER A 130 10.97 -7.55 3.12
C SER A 130 11.18 -7.38 4.62
N TYR A 131 10.19 -7.83 5.39
CA TYR A 131 10.15 -7.72 6.84
C TYR A 131 9.62 -9.03 7.43
N THR A 132 9.93 -9.29 8.69
CA THR A 132 9.11 -10.19 9.51
C THR A 132 7.96 -9.38 10.11
N LEU A 133 6.91 -10.08 10.60
CA LEU A 133 5.81 -9.40 11.27
C LEU A 133 6.27 -8.67 12.54
N ASP A 134 7.20 -9.26 13.28
CA ASP A 134 7.76 -8.63 14.48
C ASP A 134 8.52 -7.34 14.13
N GLN A 135 9.26 -7.35 13.02
CA GLN A 135 9.95 -6.14 12.55
C GLN A 135 8.95 -5.03 12.18
N LEU A 136 7.87 -5.38 11.47
CA LEU A 136 6.83 -4.41 11.13
C LEU A 136 6.20 -3.79 12.38
N ARG A 137 5.87 -4.63 13.37
CA ARG A 137 5.30 -4.16 14.63
C ARG A 137 6.25 -3.26 15.41
N SER A 138 7.52 -3.60 15.41
CA SER A 138 8.56 -2.81 16.11
C SER A 138 8.78 -1.46 15.42
N ILE A 139 8.88 -1.44 14.08
CA ILE A 139 9.15 -0.22 13.31
C ILE A 139 7.96 0.75 13.38
N TYR A 140 6.73 0.24 13.28
CA TYR A 140 5.54 1.06 13.10
C TYR A 140 4.64 1.15 14.33
N GLY A 141 5.06 0.59 15.48
CA GLY A 141 4.30 0.67 16.71
C GLY A 141 2.98 -0.10 16.66
N GLY A 142 2.92 -1.13 15.84
CA GLY A 142 1.72 -1.92 15.58
C GLY A 142 1.24 -1.74 14.14
N VAL A 143 0.69 -2.83 13.58
CA VAL A 143 0.18 -2.83 12.21
C VAL A 143 -1.13 -3.59 12.13
N VAL A 144 -1.93 -3.25 11.14
CA VAL A 144 -3.17 -3.95 10.81
C VAL A 144 -3.23 -4.12 9.29
N PHE A 145 -3.89 -5.16 8.85
CA PHE A 145 -3.99 -5.49 7.44
C PHE A 145 -5.44 -5.56 7.00
N ALA A 146 -5.71 -5.09 5.78
CA ALA A 146 -6.92 -5.42 5.05
C ALA A 146 -6.54 -6.50 4.05
N ASN A 147 -6.90 -7.73 4.36
CA ASN A 147 -6.60 -8.88 3.52
C ASN A 147 -7.67 -9.09 2.46
N PRO A 148 -7.29 -9.46 1.23
CA PRO A 148 -8.27 -9.92 0.26
C PRO A 148 -8.95 -11.20 0.76
N LYS A 149 -10.26 -11.26 0.60
CA LYS A 149 -11.06 -12.44 0.95
C LYS A 149 -10.89 -13.57 -0.04
#